data_7b96265c382c3de890f051a2092cfb32
#
_entry.id   7b96265c382c3de890f051a2092cfb32
#
_cell.length_a   1.000
_cell.length_b   1.000
_cell.length_c   1.000
_cell.angle_alpha   90.00
_cell.angle_beta   90.00
_cell.angle_gamma   90.00
#
_symmetry.space_group_name_H-M   'P 1'
#
loop_
_entity.id
_entity.type
_entity.pdbx_description
1 polymer ?
#
loop_
_entity_poly.entity_id
_entity_poly.type
_entity_poly.pdbx_seq_one_letter_code
_entity_poly.pdbx_strand_id
1 'polypeptide(L)'
;MLVPARGVEQILVLGSGISVSSDAIQMADDLGVEVVFASYYGKPLARLIPASLGGTVRTRREQYYAYNDSRGTDLACSFVRGKLKNQASLLKSFAKKWKGQKEDLWREFRANSSRIEELIPRLDLIKGQVELVRGEIMGVEGMGAEIYWRTWARLIPDDWGFPGRDYPAARDQINSLLNFGYYVLEQEVWAATLYAGLDPYAGFLHADRPGKEKLVYDMMEEFRPLVVDRVVVSLAKEMRPGHFQDDCRMTKDGIKIASSAFYGRLDESITYREKRQILRNIIRSQASAAATFLRGERPCYEPFTPRW
;
A
#
# COMPACT_ATOMS: atom_id res chain seq x y z
N MET A 1 17.45 -19.89 -16.01
CA MET A 1 16.15 -19.56 -16.64
C MET A 1 16.37 -18.28 -17.43
N LEU A 2 16.04 -18.26 -18.72
CA LEU A 2 16.07 -17.04 -19.53
C LEU A 2 14.67 -16.41 -19.48
N VAL A 3 14.57 -15.16 -19.12
CA VAL A 3 13.33 -14.40 -19.12
C VAL A 3 13.40 -13.39 -20.28
N PRO A 4 12.40 -13.34 -21.18
CA PRO A 4 12.38 -12.33 -22.23
C PRO A 4 12.33 -10.93 -21.60
N ALA A 5 13.21 -10.04 -22.05
CA ALA A 5 13.29 -8.68 -21.49
C ALA A 5 12.04 -7.84 -21.78
N ARG A 6 11.33 -8.12 -22.88
CA ARG A 6 10.06 -7.46 -23.20
C ARG A 6 8.97 -7.90 -22.23
N GLY A 7 8.36 -6.95 -21.52
CA GLY A 7 7.31 -7.20 -20.52
C GLY A 7 7.83 -7.31 -19.09
N VAL A 8 9.15 -7.17 -18.88
CA VAL A 8 9.70 -6.97 -17.53
C VAL A 8 9.42 -5.53 -17.10
N GLU A 9 8.80 -5.34 -15.96
CA GLU A 9 8.45 -4.03 -15.42
C GLU A 9 9.41 -3.60 -14.31
N GLN A 10 9.93 -4.56 -13.55
CA GLN A 10 10.88 -4.33 -12.47
C GLN A 10 11.74 -5.57 -12.28
N ILE A 11 13.00 -5.39 -11.90
CA ILE A 11 13.92 -6.45 -11.50
C ILE A 11 14.18 -6.29 -10.00
N LEU A 12 13.82 -7.32 -9.23
CA LEU A 12 14.08 -7.37 -7.80
C LEU A 12 15.24 -8.31 -7.50
N VAL A 13 16.34 -7.76 -7.04
CA VAL A 13 17.57 -8.49 -6.65
C VAL A 13 17.53 -8.70 -5.14
N LEU A 14 17.23 -9.92 -4.69
CA LEU A 14 17.07 -10.26 -3.28
C LEU A 14 18.32 -11.00 -2.74
N GLY A 15 18.90 -10.48 -1.67
CA GLY A 15 19.99 -11.10 -0.95
C GLY A 15 21.36 -10.47 -1.20
N SER A 16 22.43 -11.22 -0.91
CA SER A 16 23.83 -10.78 -1.03
C SER A 16 24.60 -11.65 -2.03
N GLY A 17 25.75 -11.14 -2.51
CA GLY A 17 26.64 -11.87 -3.44
C GLY A 17 26.10 -11.92 -4.87
N ILE A 18 25.11 -11.11 -5.24
CA ILE A 18 24.57 -11.03 -6.61
C ILE A 18 25.23 -9.84 -7.32
N SER A 19 25.76 -10.09 -8.49
CA SER A 19 26.35 -9.06 -9.37
C SER A 19 25.45 -8.80 -10.57
N VAL A 20 25.33 -7.55 -10.96
CA VAL A 20 24.63 -7.11 -12.18
C VAL A 20 25.66 -6.49 -13.12
N SER A 21 25.72 -6.94 -14.36
CA SER A 21 26.65 -6.37 -15.35
C SER A 21 26.21 -5.00 -15.85
N SER A 22 27.14 -4.19 -16.32
CA SER A 22 26.83 -2.91 -16.98
C SER A 22 25.90 -3.06 -18.17
N ASP A 23 26.02 -4.16 -18.93
CA ASP A 23 25.15 -4.43 -20.08
C ASP A 23 23.70 -4.72 -19.64
N ALA A 24 23.53 -5.40 -18.50
CA ALA A 24 22.20 -5.61 -17.93
C ALA A 24 21.58 -4.30 -17.42
N ILE A 25 22.40 -3.40 -16.86
CA ILE A 25 21.97 -2.05 -16.45
C ILE A 25 21.57 -1.22 -17.67
N GLN A 26 22.39 -1.25 -18.74
CA GLN A 26 22.08 -0.56 -19.99
C GLN A 26 20.75 -1.06 -20.58
N MET A 27 20.56 -2.38 -20.64
CA MET A 27 19.31 -2.96 -21.12
C MET A 27 18.11 -2.55 -20.25
N ALA A 28 18.27 -2.48 -18.94
CA ALA A 28 17.22 -2.03 -18.02
C ALA A 28 16.86 -0.56 -18.28
N ASP A 29 17.87 0.31 -18.51
CA ASP A 29 17.66 1.72 -18.86
C ASP A 29 16.92 1.87 -20.21
N ASP A 30 17.36 1.16 -21.26
CA ASP A 30 16.74 1.18 -22.58
C ASP A 30 15.27 0.74 -22.57
N LEU A 31 14.90 -0.16 -21.66
CA LEU A 31 13.55 -0.67 -21.48
C LEU A 31 12.71 0.09 -20.46
N GLY A 32 13.29 1.08 -19.79
CA GLY A 32 12.62 1.80 -18.70
C GLY A 32 12.36 0.94 -17.47
N VAL A 33 13.16 -0.10 -17.22
CA VAL A 33 12.98 -1.08 -16.14
C VAL A 33 13.80 -0.67 -14.92
N GLU A 34 13.16 -0.51 -13.77
CA GLU A 34 13.82 -0.28 -12.49
C GLU A 34 14.48 -1.55 -11.98
N VAL A 35 15.71 -1.44 -11.42
CA VAL A 35 16.37 -2.54 -10.70
C VAL A 35 16.46 -2.19 -9.22
N VAL A 36 15.82 -2.99 -8.37
CA VAL A 36 15.79 -2.81 -6.92
C VAL A 36 16.67 -3.86 -6.25
N PHE A 37 17.65 -3.41 -5.48
CA PHE A 37 18.45 -4.26 -4.60
C PHE A 37 17.82 -4.25 -3.22
N ALA A 38 17.52 -5.43 -2.69
CA ALA A 38 16.97 -5.57 -1.35
C ALA A 38 17.66 -6.71 -0.58
N SER A 39 17.65 -6.60 0.73
CA SER A 39 18.09 -7.70 1.60
C SER A 39 17.22 -8.95 1.35
N TYR A 40 17.70 -10.10 1.80
CA TYR A 40 16.94 -11.36 1.72
C TYR A 40 15.52 -11.24 2.31
N TYR A 41 15.33 -10.36 3.28
CA TYR A 41 14.04 -10.10 3.94
C TYR A 41 13.24 -8.97 3.31
N GLY A 42 13.62 -8.52 2.12
CA GLY A 42 12.90 -7.49 1.40
C GLY A 42 13.22 -6.03 1.77
N LYS A 43 14.15 -5.76 2.70
CA LYS A 43 14.52 -4.37 3.02
C LYS A 43 15.27 -3.75 1.83
N PRO A 44 14.80 -2.61 1.27
CA PRO A 44 15.49 -1.93 0.19
C PRO A 44 16.90 -1.51 0.61
N LEU A 45 17.88 -1.71 -0.28
CA LEU A 45 19.29 -1.31 -0.10
C LEU A 45 19.68 -0.23 -1.11
N ALA A 46 19.27 -0.41 -2.37
CA ALA A 46 19.55 0.52 -3.46
C ALA A 46 18.55 0.36 -4.59
N ARG A 47 18.41 1.40 -5.42
CA ARG A 47 17.60 1.40 -6.64
C ARG A 47 18.40 1.96 -7.80
N LEU A 48 18.37 1.29 -8.94
CA LEU A 48 18.81 1.82 -10.22
C LEU A 48 17.56 2.22 -11.00
N ILE A 49 17.40 3.51 -11.18
CA ILE A 49 16.26 4.10 -11.89
C ILE A 49 16.74 4.49 -13.26
N PRO A 50 16.02 4.14 -14.34
CA PRO A 50 16.36 4.58 -15.69
C PRO A 50 16.56 6.11 -15.76
N ALA A 51 17.62 6.54 -16.41
CA ALA A 51 18.02 7.95 -16.49
C ALA A 51 16.96 8.79 -17.24
N SER A 52 16.23 8.16 -18.18
CA SER A 52 15.17 8.77 -18.96
C SER A 52 13.81 8.88 -18.23
N LEU A 53 13.66 8.25 -17.06
CA LEU A 53 12.46 8.38 -16.22
C LEU A 53 12.40 9.77 -15.59
N GLY A 54 11.80 10.69 -16.33
CA GLY A 54 11.55 12.05 -15.87
C GLY A 54 10.08 12.41 -16.03
N GLY A 55 9.36 12.48 -14.93
CA GLY A 55 8.14 13.26 -14.87
C GLY A 55 8.45 14.72 -15.14
N THR A 56 7.42 15.50 -15.52
CA THR A 56 7.62 16.90 -15.83
C THR A 56 8.13 17.64 -14.59
N VAL A 57 9.12 18.50 -14.75
CA VAL A 57 9.61 19.43 -13.71
C VAL A 57 8.43 20.19 -13.06
N ARG A 58 7.41 20.51 -13.85
CA ARG A 58 6.17 21.13 -13.40
C ARG A 58 5.46 20.31 -12.32
N THR A 59 5.34 18.98 -12.48
CA THR A 59 4.68 18.11 -11.50
C THR A 59 5.34 18.21 -10.12
N ARG A 60 6.67 18.14 -10.05
CA ARG A 60 7.41 18.26 -8.77
C ARG A 60 7.30 19.66 -8.17
N ARG A 61 7.39 20.72 -8.99
CA ARG A 61 7.17 22.09 -8.50
C ARG A 61 5.80 22.24 -7.90
N GLU A 62 4.76 21.79 -8.57
CA GLU A 62 3.39 21.86 -8.08
C GLU A 62 3.17 21.00 -6.83
N GLN A 63 3.83 19.84 -6.74
CA GLN A 63 3.83 19.02 -5.53
C GLN A 63 4.40 19.78 -4.33
N TYR A 64 5.54 20.46 -4.50
CA TYR A 64 6.13 21.25 -3.42
C TYR A 64 5.30 22.48 -3.05
N TYR A 65 4.69 23.16 -4.03
CA TYR A 65 3.79 24.29 -3.75
C TYR A 65 2.52 23.84 -3.01
N ALA A 66 1.96 22.69 -3.38
CA ALA A 66 0.77 22.12 -2.75
C ALA A 66 0.92 21.86 -1.24
N TYR A 67 2.14 21.70 -0.75
CA TYR A 67 2.41 21.58 0.69
C TYR A 67 1.95 22.81 1.48
N ASN A 68 1.96 23.98 0.86
CA ASN A 68 1.63 25.27 1.47
C ASN A 68 0.22 25.77 1.12
N ASP A 69 -0.57 25.01 0.36
CA ASP A 69 -1.93 25.37 0.00
C ASP A 69 -2.93 24.22 0.31
N SER A 70 -4.21 24.42 -0.04
CA SER A 70 -5.28 23.46 0.25
C SER A 70 -5.09 22.10 -0.44
N ARG A 71 -4.39 22.04 -1.56
CA ARG A 71 -4.19 20.79 -2.32
C ARG A 71 -3.48 19.74 -1.47
N GLY A 72 -2.51 20.12 -0.65
CA GLY A 72 -1.80 19.19 0.24
C GLY A 72 -2.74 18.56 1.27
N THR A 73 -3.58 19.38 1.91
CA THR A 73 -4.59 18.92 2.88
C THR A 73 -5.66 18.06 2.21
N ASP A 74 -6.17 18.49 1.06
CA ASP A 74 -7.19 17.75 0.31
C ASP A 74 -6.68 16.37 -0.12
N LEU A 75 -5.41 16.28 -0.52
CA LEU A 75 -4.78 15.02 -0.91
C LEU A 75 -4.57 14.09 0.30
N ALA A 76 -4.04 14.61 1.42
CA ALA A 76 -3.87 13.86 2.66
C ALA A 76 -5.21 13.33 3.20
N CYS A 77 -6.25 14.18 3.24
CA CYS A 77 -7.60 13.77 3.62
C CYS A 77 -8.16 12.70 2.69
N SER A 78 -7.86 12.79 1.39
CA SER A 78 -8.33 11.81 0.40
C SER A 78 -7.68 10.44 0.59
N PHE A 79 -6.39 10.37 0.90
CA PHE A 79 -5.70 9.11 1.22
C PHE A 79 -6.31 8.43 2.45
N VAL A 80 -6.52 9.18 3.53
CA VAL A 80 -7.18 8.66 4.74
C VAL A 80 -8.62 8.25 4.45
N ARG A 81 -9.37 9.03 3.69
CA ARG A 81 -10.73 8.67 3.24
C ARG A 81 -10.75 7.35 2.48
N GLY A 82 -9.81 7.15 1.56
CA GLY A 82 -9.64 5.89 0.81
C GLY A 82 -9.37 4.73 1.73
N LYS A 83 -8.43 4.89 2.67
CA LYS A 83 -8.11 3.89 3.69
C LYS A 83 -9.34 3.48 4.50
N LEU A 84 -10.02 4.43 5.12
CA LEU A 84 -11.19 4.18 5.98
C LEU A 84 -12.32 3.48 5.22
N LYS A 85 -12.64 3.95 4.00
CA LYS A 85 -13.65 3.30 3.15
C LYS A 85 -13.26 1.86 2.81
N ASN A 86 -12.00 1.60 2.49
CA ASN A 86 -11.53 0.26 2.12
C ASN A 86 -11.44 -0.66 3.34
N GLN A 87 -11.06 -0.16 4.51
CA GLN A 87 -11.14 -0.90 5.77
C GLN A 87 -12.57 -1.33 6.08
N ALA A 88 -13.52 -0.40 6.07
CA ALA A 88 -14.94 -0.70 6.30
C ALA A 88 -15.48 -1.69 5.26
N SER A 89 -15.15 -1.50 3.99
CA SER A 89 -15.56 -2.38 2.89
C SER A 89 -15.01 -3.79 3.05
N LEU A 90 -13.74 -3.93 3.42
CA LEU A 90 -13.10 -5.22 3.67
C LEU A 90 -13.80 -5.97 4.80
N LEU A 91 -14.03 -5.33 5.94
CA LEU A 91 -14.75 -5.93 7.07
C LEU A 91 -16.16 -6.38 6.66
N LYS A 92 -16.91 -5.55 5.92
CA LYS A 92 -18.23 -5.90 5.39
C LYS A 92 -18.16 -7.11 4.46
N SER A 93 -17.12 -7.22 3.64
CA SER A 93 -16.95 -8.35 2.71
C SER A 93 -16.76 -9.68 3.43
N PHE A 94 -16.02 -9.69 4.53
CA PHE A 94 -15.86 -10.88 5.38
C PHE A 94 -17.14 -11.20 6.15
N ALA A 95 -17.84 -10.18 6.66
CA ALA A 95 -19.10 -10.37 7.37
C ALA A 95 -20.17 -11.10 6.54
N LYS A 96 -20.22 -10.84 5.21
CA LYS A 96 -21.20 -11.51 4.32
C LYS A 96 -21.23 -13.04 4.48
N LYS A 97 -20.08 -13.66 4.79
CA LYS A 97 -19.96 -15.12 4.94
C LYS A 97 -20.61 -15.66 6.22
N TRP A 98 -20.88 -14.81 7.20
CA TRP A 98 -21.41 -15.21 8.52
C TRP A 98 -22.89 -14.92 8.70
N LYS A 99 -23.50 -14.21 7.75
CA LYS A 99 -24.94 -13.93 7.81
C LYS A 99 -25.74 -15.23 7.87
N GLY A 100 -26.52 -15.38 8.93
CA GLY A 100 -27.33 -16.61 9.17
C GLY A 100 -26.54 -17.80 9.72
N GLN A 101 -25.23 -17.69 9.95
CA GLN A 101 -24.37 -18.77 10.53
C GLN A 101 -23.73 -18.36 11.84
N LYS A 102 -23.09 -17.19 11.89
CA LYS A 102 -22.42 -16.61 13.07
C LYS A 102 -22.90 -15.17 13.25
N GLU A 103 -24.14 -15.03 13.70
CA GLU A 103 -24.86 -13.76 13.70
C GLU A 103 -24.20 -12.68 14.54
N ASP A 104 -23.58 -13.07 15.68
CA ASP A 104 -22.86 -12.11 16.56
C ASP A 104 -21.63 -11.52 15.87
N LEU A 105 -20.83 -12.35 15.18
CA LEU A 105 -19.71 -11.87 14.38
C LEU A 105 -20.18 -10.99 13.21
N TRP A 106 -21.26 -11.39 12.54
CA TRP A 106 -21.84 -10.58 11.47
C TRP A 106 -22.25 -9.20 11.97
N ARG A 107 -22.93 -9.12 13.14
CA ARG A 107 -23.32 -7.84 13.75
C ARG A 107 -22.13 -7.02 14.19
N GLU A 108 -21.14 -7.63 14.86
CA GLU A 108 -19.91 -6.96 15.30
C GLU A 108 -19.19 -6.31 14.12
N PHE A 109 -18.94 -7.06 13.04
CA PHE A 109 -18.23 -6.55 11.87
C PHE A 109 -19.00 -5.44 11.16
N ARG A 110 -20.34 -5.58 11.07
CA ARG A 110 -21.19 -4.56 10.49
C ARG A 110 -21.19 -3.28 11.30
N ALA A 111 -21.33 -3.38 12.61
CA ALA A 111 -21.32 -2.23 13.51
C ALA A 111 -19.98 -1.49 13.46
N ASN A 112 -18.85 -2.22 13.54
CA ASN A 112 -17.53 -1.64 13.49
C ASN A 112 -17.22 -1.02 12.11
N SER A 113 -17.70 -1.62 11.03
CA SER A 113 -17.61 -1.02 9.68
C SER A 113 -18.33 0.33 9.63
N SER A 114 -19.57 0.40 10.18
CA SER A 114 -20.33 1.65 10.22
C SER A 114 -19.65 2.71 11.08
N ARG A 115 -19.08 2.34 12.23
CA ARG A 115 -18.30 3.26 13.07
C ARG A 115 -17.10 3.85 12.35
N ILE A 116 -16.40 3.05 11.52
CA ILE A 116 -15.30 3.56 10.69
C ILE A 116 -15.85 4.56 9.65
N GLU A 117 -16.97 4.25 9.00
CA GLU A 117 -17.58 5.14 8.01
C GLU A 117 -18.05 6.48 8.62
N GLU A 118 -18.52 6.48 9.87
CA GLU A 118 -18.93 7.67 10.61
C GLU A 118 -17.77 8.67 10.91
N LEU A 119 -16.52 8.20 10.79
CA LEU A 119 -15.34 9.07 10.92
C LEU A 119 -15.06 9.87 9.65
N ILE A 120 -15.49 9.38 8.49
CA ILE A 120 -15.12 9.96 7.19
C ILE A 120 -15.57 11.42 7.03
N PRO A 121 -16.79 11.84 7.43
CA PRO A 121 -17.22 13.23 7.32
C PRO A 121 -16.36 14.21 8.11
N ARG A 122 -15.63 13.77 9.14
CA ARG A 122 -14.73 14.65 9.91
C ARG A 122 -13.61 15.21 9.04
N LEU A 123 -13.17 14.46 8.03
CA LEU A 123 -12.13 14.89 7.08
C LEU A 123 -12.60 16.08 6.22
N ASP A 124 -13.90 16.25 6.00
CA ASP A 124 -14.46 17.38 5.22
C ASP A 124 -14.36 18.71 5.96
N LEU A 125 -14.26 18.66 7.28
CA LEU A 125 -14.18 19.82 8.16
C LEU A 125 -12.76 20.35 8.30
N ILE A 126 -11.73 19.53 7.98
CA ILE A 126 -10.32 19.90 8.13
C ILE A 126 -9.91 20.81 6.97
N LYS A 127 -9.46 22.03 7.29
CA LYS A 127 -9.05 23.05 6.32
C LYS A 127 -7.77 23.75 6.80
N GLY A 128 -6.97 24.19 5.86
CA GLY A 128 -5.73 24.93 6.14
C GLY A 128 -4.52 24.29 5.46
N GLN A 129 -3.33 24.72 5.84
CA GLN A 129 -2.08 24.11 5.36
C GLN A 129 -1.86 22.76 6.04
N VAL A 130 -1.42 21.77 5.28
CA VAL A 130 -1.27 20.37 5.75
C VAL A 130 -0.38 20.27 6.98
N GLU A 131 0.68 21.07 7.08
CA GLU A 131 1.58 21.08 8.24
C GLU A 131 0.84 21.38 9.56
N LEU A 132 -0.13 22.29 9.53
CA LEU A 132 -0.87 22.71 10.70
C LEU A 132 -1.98 21.73 11.10
N VAL A 133 -2.59 21.06 10.11
CA VAL A 133 -3.77 20.18 10.32
C VAL A 133 -3.46 18.69 10.25
N ARG A 134 -2.22 18.32 9.95
CA ARG A 134 -1.77 16.90 9.85
C ARG A 134 -2.16 16.09 11.08
N GLY A 135 -1.99 16.65 12.27
CA GLY A 135 -2.35 15.98 13.52
C GLY A 135 -3.82 15.61 13.61
N GLU A 136 -4.72 16.48 13.11
CA GLU A 136 -6.16 16.21 13.07
C GLU A 136 -6.48 15.07 12.06
N ILE A 137 -5.87 15.11 10.87
CA ILE A 137 -6.05 14.07 9.86
C ILE A 137 -5.59 12.72 10.41
N MET A 138 -4.38 12.66 11.00
CA MET A 138 -3.85 11.45 11.62
C MET A 138 -4.68 10.99 12.83
N GLY A 139 -5.29 11.90 13.56
CA GLY A 139 -6.21 11.57 14.65
C GLY A 139 -7.45 10.81 14.16
N VAL A 140 -8.05 11.27 13.05
CA VAL A 140 -9.18 10.56 12.40
C VAL A 140 -8.74 9.19 11.88
N GLU A 141 -7.57 9.13 11.24
CA GLU A 141 -6.97 7.88 10.75
C GLU A 141 -6.75 6.88 11.89
N GLY A 142 -6.14 7.32 13.00
CA GLY A 142 -5.83 6.48 14.16
C GLY A 142 -7.08 5.89 14.82
N MET A 143 -8.16 6.70 14.97
CA MET A 143 -9.44 6.18 15.48
C MET A 143 -10.01 5.07 14.60
N GLY A 144 -9.95 5.23 13.28
CA GLY A 144 -10.39 4.21 12.34
C GLY A 144 -9.50 2.95 12.39
N ALA A 145 -8.19 3.14 12.47
CA ALA A 145 -7.22 2.05 12.55
C ALA A 145 -7.40 1.20 13.81
N GLU A 146 -7.70 1.79 14.97
CA GLU A 146 -7.96 1.08 16.22
C GLU A 146 -9.18 0.15 16.08
N ILE A 147 -10.31 0.67 15.59
CA ILE A 147 -11.52 -0.12 15.37
C ILE A 147 -11.23 -1.23 14.36
N TYR A 148 -10.54 -0.91 13.27
CA TYR A 148 -10.22 -1.83 12.21
C TYR A 148 -9.36 -2.98 12.68
N TRP A 149 -8.20 -2.73 13.29
CA TRP A 149 -7.25 -3.78 13.67
C TRP A 149 -7.82 -4.71 14.74
N ARG A 150 -8.57 -4.18 15.72
CA ARG A 150 -9.26 -5.01 16.71
C ARG A 150 -10.28 -5.95 16.06
N THR A 151 -11.02 -5.46 15.06
CA THR A 151 -12.01 -6.28 14.35
C THR A 151 -11.34 -7.25 13.39
N TRP A 152 -10.32 -6.78 12.65
CA TRP A 152 -9.58 -7.57 11.67
C TRP A 152 -8.86 -8.76 12.33
N ALA A 153 -8.33 -8.60 13.55
CA ALA A 153 -7.69 -9.67 14.30
C ALA A 153 -8.60 -10.89 14.49
N ARG A 154 -9.93 -10.69 14.54
CA ARG A 154 -10.91 -11.78 14.62
C ARG A 154 -10.99 -12.67 13.37
N LEU A 155 -10.34 -12.27 12.28
CA LEU A 155 -10.22 -13.05 11.05
C LEU A 155 -9.06 -14.04 11.07
N ILE A 156 -8.09 -13.82 11.94
CA ILE A 156 -6.90 -14.65 12.08
C ILE A 156 -7.23 -15.85 12.97
N PRO A 157 -6.86 -17.07 12.58
CA PRO A 157 -7.01 -18.25 13.42
C PRO A 157 -6.28 -18.09 14.77
N ASP A 158 -6.92 -18.54 15.84
CA ASP A 158 -6.41 -18.40 17.23
C ASP A 158 -5.02 -19.04 17.41
N ASP A 159 -4.73 -20.09 16.67
CA ASP A 159 -3.44 -20.81 16.70
C ASP A 159 -2.22 -19.92 16.40
N TRP A 160 -2.43 -18.77 15.73
CA TRP A 160 -1.34 -17.83 15.46
C TRP A 160 -1.03 -16.89 16.64
N GLY A 161 -1.91 -16.82 17.64
CA GLY A 161 -1.73 -15.94 18.79
C GLY A 161 -1.51 -14.47 18.43
N PHE A 162 -2.15 -13.99 17.35
CA PHE A 162 -1.95 -12.62 16.85
C PHE A 162 -2.39 -11.57 17.85
N PRO A 163 -1.46 -10.75 18.40
CA PRO A 163 -1.77 -9.78 19.46
C PRO A 163 -2.38 -8.48 18.96
N GLY A 164 -2.38 -8.27 17.64
CA GLY A 164 -2.71 -7.02 16.99
C GLY A 164 -1.57 -6.49 16.12
N ARG A 165 -1.81 -5.37 15.41
CA ARG A 165 -0.80 -4.77 14.54
C ARG A 165 0.34 -4.16 15.35
N ASP A 166 1.57 -4.65 15.15
CA ASP A 166 2.82 -4.13 15.70
C ASP A 166 3.77 -3.67 14.57
N TYR A 167 4.39 -2.52 14.73
CA TYR A 167 5.33 -1.93 13.77
C TYR A 167 6.36 -1.05 14.49
N PRO A 168 7.63 -1.06 14.09
CA PRO A 168 8.20 -1.70 12.90
C PRO A 168 8.63 -3.15 13.12
N ALA A 169 8.82 -3.59 14.36
CA ALA A 169 9.31 -4.94 14.66
C ALA A 169 8.18 -5.95 14.60
N ALA A 170 8.27 -6.92 13.68
CA ALA A 170 7.37 -8.06 13.69
C ALA A 170 7.80 -9.02 14.81
N ARG A 171 6.97 -9.14 15.85
CA ARG A 171 7.20 -10.06 17.00
C ARG A 171 6.35 -11.32 16.89
N ASP A 172 5.61 -11.46 15.82
CA ASP A 172 4.80 -12.62 15.46
C ASP A 172 4.75 -12.80 13.95
N GLN A 173 4.29 -13.97 13.54
CA GLN A 173 4.28 -14.39 12.14
C GLN A 173 3.32 -13.58 11.27
N ILE A 174 2.18 -13.16 11.84
CA ILE A 174 1.17 -12.39 11.11
C ILE A 174 1.68 -10.97 10.85
N ASN A 175 2.33 -10.33 11.82
CA ASN A 175 3.00 -9.04 11.60
C ASN A 175 4.16 -9.15 10.61
N SER A 176 4.86 -10.29 10.57
CA SER A 176 5.89 -10.58 9.55
C SER A 176 5.28 -10.60 8.14
N LEU A 177 4.15 -11.30 7.95
CA LEU A 177 3.41 -11.31 6.68
C LEU A 177 2.90 -9.93 6.27
N LEU A 178 2.33 -9.17 7.22
CA LEU A 178 1.86 -7.81 6.98
C LEU A 178 3.01 -6.90 6.53
N ASN A 179 4.16 -6.95 7.22
CA ASN A 179 5.33 -6.16 6.87
C ASN A 179 5.86 -6.51 5.48
N PHE A 180 5.92 -7.79 5.14
CA PHE A 180 6.34 -8.25 3.82
C PHE A 180 5.36 -7.81 2.72
N GLY A 181 4.05 -7.96 2.95
CA GLY A 181 3.03 -7.52 2.00
C GLY A 181 3.06 -6.01 1.78
N TYR A 182 3.25 -5.23 2.84
CA TYR A 182 3.42 -3.77 2.72
C TYR A 182 4.70 -3.40 1.97
N TYR A 183 5.78 -4.15 2.16
CA TYR A 183 6.97 -3.97 1.35
C TYR A 183 6.70 -4.21 -0.14
N VAL A 184 6.00 -5.30 -0.50
CA VAL A 184 5.62 -5.56 -1.90
C VAL A 184 4.78 -4.42 -2.48
N LEU A 185 3.78 -3.95 -1.73
CA LEU A 185 2.95 -2.82 -2.14
C LEU A 185 3.76 -1.53 -2.29
N GLU A 186 4.70 -1.26 -1.37
CA GLU A 186 5.60 -0.11 -1.41
C GLU A 186 6.38 -0.04 -2.72
N GLN A 187 6.90 -1.18 -3.22
CA GLN A 187 7.66 -1.22 -4.48
C GLN A 187 6.79 -0.79 -5.67
N GLU A 188 5.53 -1.25 -5.72
CA GLU A 188 4.60 -0.90 -6.79
C GLU A 188 4.20 0.58 -6.75
N VAL A 189 3.91 1.09 -5.55
CA VAL A 189 3.53 2.51 -5.37
C VAL A 189 4.72 3.42 -5.63
N TRP A 190 5.94 3.02 -5.22
CA TRP A 190 7.16 3.74 -5.55
C TRP A 190 7.33 3.91 -7.07
N ALA A 191 7.29 2.80 -7.81
CA ALA A 191 7.41 2.84 -9.27
C ALA A 191 6.33 3.72 -9.89
N ALA A 192 5.07 3.57 -9.46
CA ALA A 192 3.96 4.38 -9.94
C ALA A 192 4.17 5.88 -9.68
N THR A 193 4.70 6.24 -8.51
CA THR A 193 4.99 7.62 -8.12
C THR A 193 6.05 8.25 -9.04
N LEU A 194 7.13 7.52 -9.31
CA LEU A 194 8.18 7.98 -10.23
C LEU A 194 7.67 8.14 -11.67
N TYR A 195 6.92 7.15 -12.19
CA TYR A 195 6.33 7.23 -13.54
C TYR A 195 5.36 8.41 -13.68
N ALA A 196 4.65 8.77 -12.61
CA ALA A 196 3.78 9.95 -12.59
C ALA A 196 4.56 11.28 -12.51
N GLY A 197 5.89 11.23 -12.32
CA GLY A 197 6.77 12.40 -12.20
C GLY A 197 6.70 13.10 -10.85
N LEU A 198 6.21 12.40 -9.83
CA LEU A 198 6.17 12.87 -8.45
C LEU A 198 7.49 12.57 -7.74
N ASP A 199 7.78 13.32 -6.67
CA ASP A 199 8.85 13.01 -5.74
C ASP A 199 8.33 12.04 -4.67
N PRO A 200 8.89 10.81 -4.58
CA PRO A 200 8.45 9.82 -3.60
C PRO A 200 8.65 10.25 -2.14
N TYR A 201 9.56 11.16 -1.88
CA TYR A 201 9.91 11.61 -0.52
C TYR A 201 9.00 12.73 0.00
N ALA A 202 8.48 13.59 -0.88
CA ALA A 202 7.68 14.74 -0.51
C ALA A 202 6.21 14.36 -0.30
N GLY A 203 5.89 13.88 0.90
CA GLY A 203 4.54 13.49 1.33
C GLY A 203 3.71 14.64 1.89
N PHE A 204 2.46 14.34 2.23
CA PHE A 204 1.51 15.29 2.81
C PHE A 204 0.97 14.80 4.17
N LEU A 205 0.62 13.51 4.27
CA LEU A 205 0.05 12.91 5.48
C LEU A 205 1.11 12.58 6.53
N HIS A 206 2.18 11.91 6.14
CA HIS A 206 3.26 11.55 7.04
C HIS A 206 4.32 12.66 7.08
N ALA A 207 4.74 13.06 8.29
CA ALA A 207 5.81 14.05 8.46
C ALA A 207 7.13 13.60 7.81
N ASP A 208 7.84 14.54 7.21
CA ASP A 208 9.10 14.27 6.55
C ASP A 208 10.13 13.68 7.52
N ARG A 209 10.86 12.67 7.05
CA ARG A 209 12.00 12.08 7.73
C ARG A 209 13.07 11.75 6.70
N PRO A 210 14.34 12.09 6.94
CA PRO A 210 15.43 11.77 6.03
C PRO A 210 15.42 10.29 5.61
N GLY A 211 15.52 10.03 4.31
CA GLY A 211 15.57 8.69 3.75
C GLY A 211 14.27 7.87 3.88
N LYS A 212 13.12 8.55 4.03
CA LYS A 212 11.79 7.90 4.10
C LYS A 212 10.86 8.45 3.03
N GLU A 213 10.30 7.56 2.27
CA GLU A 213 9.47 7.80 1.09
C GLU A 213 8.03 8.15 1.49
N LYS A 214 7.83 9.38 1.98
CA LYS A 214 6.58 9.77 2.63
C LYS A 214 5.38 9.81 1.70
N LEU A 215 5.55 10.27 0.46
CA LEU A 215 4.46 10.22 -0.52
C LEU A 215 4.06 8.78 -0.87
N VAL A 216 5.04 7.88 -0.95
CA VAL A 216 4.74 6.46 -1.19
C VAL A 216 3.90 5.89 -0.06
N TYR A 217 4.25 6.17 1.20
CA TYR A 217 3.46 5.72 2.35
C TYR A 217 2.07 6.33 2.37
N ASP A 218 1.94 7.60 2.03
CA ASP A 218 0.65 8.29 1.93
C ASP A 218 -0.26 7.62 0.90
N MET A 219 0.27 7.38 -0.31
CA MET A 219 -0.49 6.74 -1.38
C MET A 219 -0.80 5.26 -1.11
N MET A 220 0.03 4.56 -0.35
CA MET A 220 -0.24 3.17 0.04
C MET A 220 -1.50 3.04 0.88
N GLU A 221 -1.89 4.07 1.64
CA GLU A 221 -2.97 3.97 2.61
C GLU A 221 -4.28 3.48 1.99
N GLU A 222 -4.63 3.93 0.81
CA GLU A 222 -5.84 3.51 0.12
C GLU A 222 -5.79 2.07 -0.41
N PHE A 223 -4.59 1.49 -0.56
CA PHE A 223 -4.39 0.14 -1.09
C PHE A 223 -4.19 -0.91 0.00
N ARG A 224 -3.63 -0.54 1.17
CA ARG A 224 -3.27 -1.46 2.26
C ARG A 224 -4.35 -2.50 2.58
N PRO A 225 -5.64 -2.13 2.81
CA PRO A 225 -6.64 -3.09 3.22
C PRO A 225 -6.94 -4.15 2.15
N LEU A 226 -6.96 -3.73 0.89
CA LEU A 226 -7.44 -4.56 -0.21
C LEU A 226 -6.33 -5.36 -0.90
N VAL A 227 -5.10 -4.87 -0.84
CA VAL A 227 -3.94 -5.54 -1.43
C VAL A 227 -3.25 -6.44 -0.42
N VAL A 228 -3.04 -5.95 0.80
CA VAL A 228 -2.22 -6.65 1.81
C VAL A 228 -3.09 -7.35 2.84
N ASP A 229 -3.91 -6.62 3.59
CA ASP A 229 -4.60 -7.18 4.75
C ASP A 229 -5.54 -8.31 4.35
N ARG A 230 -6.20 -8.19 3.20
CA ARG A 230 -7.05 -9.24 2.61
C ARG A 230 -6.26 -10.53 2.33
N VAL A 231 -5.06 -10.40 1.75
CA VAL A 231 -4.21 -11.54 1.38
C VAL A 231 -3.68 -12.22 2.62
N VAL A 232 -3.28 -11.46 3.65
CA VAL A 232 -2.78 -12.03 4.92
C VAL A 232 -3.84 -12.89 5.59
N VAL A 233 -5.13 -12.52 5.55
CA VAL A 233 -6.21 -13.39 6.08
C VAL A 233 -6.29 -14.73 5.33
N SER A 234 -5.99 -14.74 4.05
CA SER A 234 -5.94 -16.00 3.27
C SER A 234 -4.70 -16.81 3.60
N LEU A 235 -3.53 -16.16 3.64
CA LEU A 235 -2.25 -16.78 4.00
C LEU A 235 -2.26 -17.37 5.42
N ALA A 236 -2.92 -16.71 6.38
CA ALA A 236 -3.06 -17.22 7.75
C ALA A 236 -3.83 -18.55 7.83
N LYS A 237 -4.61 -18.91 6.82
CA LYS A 237 -5.31 -20.21 6.71
C LYS A 237 -4.51 -21.25 5.96
N GLU A 238 -3.64 -20.83 5.06
CA GLU A 238 -2.84 -21.70 4.18
C GLU A 238 -1.48 -22.03 4.80
N MET A 239 -0.81 -21.05 5.35
CA MET A 239 0.52 -21.20 5.93
C MET A 239 0.49 -21.96 7.27
N ARG A 240 1.66 -22.47 7.66
CA ARG A 240 1.90 -23.23 8.91
C ARG A 240 3.11 -22.66 9.63
N PRO A 241 3.25 -22.91 10.95
CA PRO A 241 4.43 -22.45 11.72
C PRO A 241 5.78 -22.81 11.07
N GLY A 242 5.90 -23.98 10.40
CA GLY A 242 7.12 -24.39 9.70
C GLY A 242 7.52 -23.50 8.50
N HIS A 243 6.67 -22.59 8.04
CA HIS A 243 7.04 -21.56 7.06
C HIS A 243 7.74 -20.34 7.69
N PHE A 244 7.95 -20.38 9.02
CA PHE A 244 8.62 -19.33 9.77
C PHE A 244 9.77 -19.90 10.60
N GLN A 245 10.76 -19.07 10.88
CA GLN A 245 11.85 -19.32 11.81
C GLN A 245 11.41 -18.94 13.23
N ASP A 246 12.21 -19.31 14.24
CA ASP A 246 11.91 -19.00 15.66
C ASP A 246 11.80 -17.49 15.93
N ASP A 247 12.48 -16.66 15.14
CA ASP A 247 12.43 -15.21 15.21
C ASP A 247 11.30 -14.58 14.38
N CYS A 248 10.29 -15.36 14.02
CA CYS A 248 9.13 -14.97 13.22
C CYS A 248 9.43 -14.57 11.77
N ARG A 249 10.68 -14.67 11.29
CA ARG A 249 11.02 -14.45 9.89
C ARG A 249 10.57 -15.62 9.02
N MET A 250 10.11 -15.33 7.81
CA MET A 250 9.72 -16.38 6.88
C MET A 250 10.92 -17.19 6.40
N THR A 251 10.75 -18.51 6.25
CA THR A 251 11.69 -19.40 5.54
C THR A 251 11.66 -19.10 4.03
N LYS A 252 12.58 -19.72 3.26
CA LYS A 252 12.57 -19.62 1.79
C LYS A 252 11.23 -20.03 1.18
N ASP A 253 10.65 -21.09 1.66
CA ASP A 253 9.34 -21.58 1.20
C ASP A 253 8.23 -20.63 1.63
N GLY A 254 8.27 -20.11 2.86
CA GLY A 254 7.34 -19.08 3.34
C GLY A 254 7.37 -17.81 2.46
N ILE A 255 8.57 -17.32 2.11
CA ILE A 255 8.72 -16.17 1.21
C ILE A 255 8.15 -16.48 -0.18
N LYS A 256 8.38 -17.68 -0.72
CA LYS A 256 7.85 -18.08 -2.03
C LYS A 256 6.33 -18.08 -2.05
N ILE A 257 5.68 -18.66 -1.02
CA ILE A 257 4.22 -18.69 -0.89
C ILE A 257 3.68 -17.26 -0.76
N ALA A 258 4.23 -16.47 0.15
CA ALA A 258 3.80 -15.09 0.39
C ALA A 258 3.97 -14.21 -0.86
N SER A 259 5.14 -14.29 -1.54
CA SER A 259 5.40 -13.56 -2.78
C SER A 259 4.37 -13.92 -3.86
N SER A 260 4.13 -15.22 -4.08
CA SER A 260 3.15 -15.66 -5.08
C SER A 260 1.76 -15.09 -4.79
N ALA A 261 1.34 -15.08 -3.53
CA ALA A 261 0.03 -14.56 -3.14
C ALA A 261 -0.08 -13.03 -3.33
N PHE A 262 0.93 -12.24 -2.92
CA PHE A 262 0.89 -10.78 -3.05
C PHE A 262 1.02 -10.32 -4.50
N TYR A 263 1.94 -10.89 -5.28
CA TYR A 263 2.05 -10.55 -6.70
C TYR A 263 0.83 -11.03 -7.48
N GLY A 264 0.30 -12.24 -7.18
CA GLY A 264 -0.95 -12.72 -7.76
C GLY A 264 -2.12 -11.77 -7.48
N ARG A 265 -2.17 -11.17 -6.26
CA ARG A 265 -3.17 -10.15 -5.94
C ARG A 265 -3.01 -8.87 -6.75
N LEU A 266 -1.77 -8.40 -6.95
CA LEU A 266 -1.49 -7.20 -7.75
C LEU A 266 -1.87 -7.39 -9.23
N ASP A 267 -1.75 -8.62 -9.74
CA ASP A 267 -2.09 -8.98 -11.12
C ASP A 267 -3.58 -9.36 -11.29
N GLU A 268 -4.34 -9.39 -10.19
CA GLU A 268 -5.77 -9.69 -10.24
C GLU A 268 -6.56 -8.56 -10.90
N SER A 269 -7.47 -8.96 -11.80
CA SER A 269 -8.40 -8.03 -12.45
C SER A 269 -9.63 -7.80 -11.57
N ILE A 270 -9.87 -6.58 -11.16
CA ILE A 270 -11.02 -6.16 -10.36
C ILE A 270 -11.91 -5.17 -11.11
N THR A 271 -13.18 -5.06 -10.71
CA THR A 271 -14.08 -4.03 -11.25
C THR A 271 -13.83 -2.71 -10.53
N TYR A 272 -13.33 -1.72 -11.27
CA TYR A 272 -13.12 -0.37 -10.79
C TYR A 272 -13.61 0.64 -11.84
N ARG A 273 -14.43 1.62 -11.42
CA ARG A 273 -15.08 2.59 -12.32
C ARG A 273 -15.75 1.92 -13.54
N GLU A 274 -16.54 0.87 -13.24
CA GLU A 274 -17.32 0.09 -14.21
C GLU A 274 -16.51 -0.70 -15.26
N LYS A 275 -15.18 -0.75 -15.12
CA LYS A 275 -14.28 -1.49 -15.99
C LYS A 275 -13.49 -2.53 -15.21
N ARG A 276 -13.21 -3.66 -15.85
CA ARG A 276 -12.25 -4.63 -15.33
C ARG A 276 -10.83 -4.12 -15.58
N GLN A 277 -10.06 -3.97 -14.50
CA GLN A 277 -8.70 -3.43 -14.55
C GLN A 277 -7.80 -4.23 -13.62
N ILE A 278 -6.56 -4.45 -14.02
CA ILE A 278 -5.53 -5.06 -13.19
C ILE A 278 -5.18 -4.08 -12.05
N LEU A 279 -5.10 -4.60 -10.83
CA LEU A 279 -4.90 -3.78 -9.62
C LEU A 279 -3.61 -2.95 -9.70
N ARG A 280 -2.52 -3.51 -10.23
CA ARG A 280 -1.26 -2.80 -10.51
C ARG A 280 -1.47 -1.57 -11.42
N ASN A 281 -2.28 -1.70 -12.46
CA ASN A 281 -2.59 -0.58 -13.36
C ASN A 281 -3.45 0.50 -12.67
N ILE A 282 -4.29 0.10 -11.72
CA ILE A 282 -5.05 1.05 -10.90
C ILE A 282 -4.09 1.86 -10.02
N ILE A 283 -3.08 1.24 -9.39
CA ILE A 283 -2.05 1.94 -8.60
C ILE A 283 -1.36 3.01 -9.46
N ARG A 284 -0.94 2.67 -10.68
CA ARG A 284 -0.33 3.62 -11.63
C ARG A 284 -1.29 4.76 -12.02
N SER A 285 -2.55 4.41 -12.26
CA SER A 285 -3.59 5.40 -12.58
C SER A 285 -3.85 6.38 -11.43
N GLN A 286 -3.80 5.90 -10.18
CA GLN A 286 -3.96 6.75 -8.99
C GLN A 286 -2.76 7.70 -8.80
N ALA A 287 -1.53 7.24 -9.03
CA ALA A 287 -0.35 8.11 -9.02
C ALA A 287 -0.46 9.22 -10.09
N SER A 288 -0.87 8.86 -11.32
CA SER A 288 -1.12 9.84 -12.38
C SER A 288 -2.27 10.80 -12.03
N ALA A 289 -3.32 10.31 -11.34
CA ALA A 289 -4.43 11.15 -10.88
C ALA A 289 -3.97 12.15 -9.80
N ALA A 290 -3.11 11.74 -8.86
CA ALA A 290 -2.51 12.63 -7.87
C ALA A 290 -1.65 13.71 -8.55
N ALA A 291 -0.82 13.34 -9.52
CA ALA A 291 0.00 14.28 -10.28
C ALA A 291 -0.85 15.32 -11.05
N THR A 292 -1.92 14.89 -11.71
CA THR A 292 -2.83 15.80 -12.45
C THR A 292 -3.63 16.70 -11.50
N PHE A 293 -4.02 16.21 -10.33
CA PHE A 293 -4.64 17.03 -9.29
C PHE A 293 -3.67 18.10 -8.78
N LEU A 294 -2.45 17.72 -8.43
CA LEU A 294 -1.43 18.66 -7.95
C LEU A 294 -1.10 19.74 -8.99
N ARG A 295 -1.12 19.43 -10.28
CA ARG A 295 -0.96 20.43 -11.36
C ARG A 295 -2.19 21.33 -11.59
N GLY A 296 -3.29 21.12 -10.86
CA GLY A 296 -4.53 21.87 -11.06
C GLY A 296 -5.32 21.47 -12.31
N GLU A 297 -4.99 20.36 -12.94
CA GLU A 297 -5.65 19.82 -14.14
C GLU A 297 -6.91 19.00 -13.80
N ARG A 298 -7.10 18.72 -12.51
CA ARG A 298 -8.31 18.09 -11.94
C ARG A 298 -8.78 18.88 -10.71
N PRO A 299 -10.10 19.00 -10.52
CA PRO A 299 -10.63 19.74 -9.37
C PRO A 299 -10.47 19.00 -8.03
N CYS A 300 -10.37 17.68 -8.06
CA CYS A 300 -10.21 16.84 -6.87
C CYS A 300 -9.47 15.54 -7.18
N TYR A 301 -8.90 14.95 -6.13
CA TYR A 301 -8.39 13.60 -6.15
C TYR A 301 -9.42 12.65 -5.54
N GLU A 302 -9.82 11.63 -6.31
CA GLU A 302 -10.71 10.58 -5.87
C GLU A 302 -9.90 9.35 -5.51
N PRO A 303 -9.87 8.91 -4.22
CA PRO A 303 -9.08 7.76 -3.81
C PRO A 303 -9.65 6.46 -4.38
N PHE A 304 -8.80 5.45 -4.44
CA PHE A 304 -9.19 4.11 -4.84
C PHE A 304 -10.19 3.51 -3.85
N THR A 305 -11.44 3.35 -4.25
CA THR A 305 -12.52 2.78 -3.43
C THR A 305 -13.40 1.88 -4.30
N PRO A 306 -12.99 0.62 -4.57
CA PRO A 306 -13.75 -0.27 -5.42
C PRO A 306 -15.05 -0.72 -4.74
N ARG A 307 -16.08 -1.03 -5.54
CA ARG A 307 -17.31 -1.65 -5.05
C ARG A 307 -17.11 -3.17 -4.99
N TRP A 308 -17.57 -3.81 -3.90
CA TRP A 308 -17.50 -5.26 -3.64
C TRP A 308 -18.89 -5.90 -3.53
#